data_d8a594a43b5a966efc71509aab82a528
#
_entry.id   d8a594a43b5a966efc71509aab82a528
#
_cell.length_a   1.000
_cell.length_b   1.000
_cell.length_c   1.000
_cell.angle_alpha   90.00
_cell.angle_beta   90.00
_cell.angle_gamma   90.00
#
_symmetry.space_group_name_H-M   'P 1'
#
loop_
_entity.id
_entity.type
_entity.pdbx_description
1 polymer ?
#
loop_
_entity_poly.entity_id
_entity_poly.type
_entity_poly.pdbx_seq_one_letter_code
_entity_poly.pdbx_strand_id
1 'polypeptide(L)'
;MKGFSIKTEIEEYDTFEQFAKEAQLGEKDLVLCGEHTYKQYVEPLSLGVQTLFREKYGKGEPTDGAVDAILDALRDKNFDRIVAIGGGTVIDIAKTVAVAAHEDKVDDLYDHVSELEKRHPLIIVPTTCGTGSEVTNISVMNRVSKGVKMGLASDAMLADKAVLITNLLDSMPYQVFATSSIDAMVHSAESFLSPNGCSISRLFSSEALKLILTCWDKVVKEGGEEAWKRYAAEFRSEERRVGKECRSRWSPYH
;
A
#
# COMPACT_ATOMS: atom_id res chain seq x y z
N MET A 1 -18.64 -4.08 20.93
CA MET A 1 -19.44 -3.60 19.78
C MET A 1 -18.63 -3.88 18.52
N LYS A 2 -19.24 -4.54 17.50
CA LYS A 2 -18.57 -4.73 16.21
C LYS A 2 -18.91 -3.51 15.32
N GLY A 3 -17.98 -2.64 15.03
CA GLY A 3 -18.16 -1.49 14.15
C GLY A 3 -17.40 -1.67 12.82
N PHE A 4 -17.69 -0.92 11.79
CA PHE A 4 -16.97 -0.83 10.52
C PHE A 4 -16.70 0.62 10.20
N SER A 5 -15.48 0.96 9.79
CA SER A 5 -15.08 2.33 9.46
C SER A 5 -13.94 2.31 8.46
N ILE A 6 -14.02 3.13 7.43
CA ILE A 6 -12.91 3.50 6.55
C ILE A 6 -12.54 4.93 6.91
N LYS A 7 -11.29 5.16 7.33
CA LYS A 7 -10.81 6.48 7.69
C LYS A 7 -10.02 7.15 6.57
N THR A 8 -9.49 6.35 5.64
CA THR A 8 -8.74 6.82 4.47
C THR A 8 -9.70 7.30 3.39
N GLU A 9 -9.51 8.49 2.87
CA GLU A 9 -10.21 8.97 1.68
C GLU A 9 -9.73 8.21 0.44
N ILE A 10 -10.64 7.77 -0.43
CA ILE A 10 -10.31 7.02 -1.64
C ILE A 10 -10.65 7.87 -2.85
N GLU A 11 -9.63 8.16 -3.67
CA GLU A 11 -9.77 8.91 -4.92
C GLU A 11 -9.37 8.04 -6.11
N GLU A 12 -10.01 8.25 -7.27
CA GLU A 12 -9.72 7.54 -8.50
C GLU A 12 -9.33 8.52 -9.61
N TYR A 13 -8.26 8.18 -10.35
CA TYR A 13 -7.78 8.96 -11.49
C TYR A 13 -7.46 8.03 -12.67
N ASP A 14 -7.64 8.54 -13.88
CA ASP A 14 -7.28 7.79 -15.08
C ASP A 14 -5.76 7.73 -15.27
N THR A 15 -5.06 8.83 -14.93
CA THR A 15 -3.61 8.93 -15.12
C THR A 15 -2.91 9.54 -13.91
N PHE A 16 -1.62 9.23 -13.75
CA PHE A 16 -0.78 9.85 -12.73
C PHE A 16 -0.59 11.35 -12.95
N GLU A 17 -0.54 11.81 -14.20
CA GLU A 17 -0.44 13.23 -14.55
C GLU A 17 -1.64 14.03 -14.02
N GLN A 18 -2.85 13.50 -14.20
CA GLN A 18 -4.06 14.14 -13.68
C GLN A 18 -4.00 14.26 -12.16
N PHE A 19 -3.66 13.18 -11.46
CA PHE A 19 -3.47 13.20 -10.01
C PHE A 19 -2.41 14.21 -9.58
N ALA A 20 -1.23 14.19 -10.20
CA ALA A 20 -0.11 15.07 -9.86
C ALA A 20 -0.49 16.55 -9.98
N LYS A 21 -1.26 16.91 -11.02
CA LYS A 21 -1.77 18.26 -11.26
C LYS A 21 -2.79 18.68 -10.21
N GLU A 22 -3.80 17.83 -9.92
CA GLU A 22 -4.85 18.15 -8.96
C GLU A 22 -4.32 18.18 -7.52
N ALA A 23 -3.42 17.28 -7.16
CA ALA A 23 -2.75 17.25 -5.87
C ALA A 23 -1.66 18.32 -5.72
N GLN A 24 -1.32 19.03 -6.82
CA GLN A 24 -0.28 20.07 -6.86
C GLN A 24 1.04 19.56 -6.31
N LEU A 25 1.51 18.40 -6.83
CA LEU A 25 2.77 17.81 -6.38
C LEU A 25 3.95 18.72 -6.72
N GLY A 26 4.91 18.89 -5.78
CA GLY A 26 6.03 19.81 -5.94
C GLY A 26 7.15 19.62 -4.93
N GLU A 27 7.98 20.63 -4.74
CA GLU A 27 9.25 20.60 -3.98
C GLU A 27 9.09 20.18 -2.50
N LYS A 28 7.89 20.34 -1.94
CA LYS A 28 7.57 19.97 -0.56
C LYS A 28 7.04 18.56 -0.40
N ASP A 29 6.92 17.82 -1.50
CA ASP A 29 6.51 16.43 -1.47
C ASP A 29 7.71 15.49 -1.50
N LEU A 30 7.70 14.49 -0.61
CA LEU A 30 8.60 13.36 -0.66
C LEU A 30 7.93 12.21 -1.42
N VAL A 31 8.40 11.92 -2.64
CA VAL A 31 7.95 10.75 -3.40
C VAL A 31 8.81 9.55 -3.02
N LEU A 32 8.20 8.55 -2.39
CA LEU A 32 8.82 7.27 -2.07
C LEU A 32 8.34 6.22 -3.07
N CYS A 33 9.24 5.70 -3.89
CA CYS A 33 8.90 4.75 -4.96
C CYS A 33 10.09 3.90 -5.40
N GLY A 34 9.87 3.03 -6.37
CA GLY A 34 10.94 2.36 -7.12
C GLY A 34 11.49 3.25 -8.26
N GLU A 35 12.76 3.05 -8.63
CA GLU A 35 13.38 3.79 -9.74
C GLU A 35 12.63 3.62 -11.06
N HIS A 36 12.13 2.41 -11.35
CA HIS A 36 11.35 2.15 -12.55
C HIS A 36 10.05 2.96 -12.58
N THR A 37 9.30 2.95 -11.49
CA THR A 37 8.05 3.71 -11.34
C THR A 37 8.31 5.22 -11.48
N TYR A 38 9.40 5.71 -10.88
CA TYR A 38 9.79 7.12 -10.99
C TYR A 38 10.03 7.52 -12.44
N LYS A 39 10.89 6.79 -13.15
CA LYS A 39 11.23 7.07 -14.54
C LYS A 39 10.03 7.03 -15.48
N GLN A 40 9.08 6.15 -15.21
CA GLN A 40 7.93 5.98 -16.08
C GLN A 40 6.83 7.02 -15.84
N TYR A 41 6.59 7.43 -14.60
CA TYR A 41 5.41 8.24 -14.26
C TYR A 41 5.70 9.60 -13.63
N VAL A 42 6.81 9.76 -12.91
CA VAL A 42 7.10 10.98 -12.15
C VAL A 42 8.09 11.88 -12.89
N GLU A 43 9.20 11.32 -13.37
CA GLU A 43 10.28 12.05 -14.06
C GLU A 43 9.79 12.86 -15.29
N PRO A 44 8.91 12.30 -16.16
CA PRO A 44 8.43 13.03 -17.33
C PRO A 44 7.66 14.32 -17.01
N LEU A 45 7.10 14.41 -15.79
CA LEU A 45 6.30 15.56 -15.37
C LEU A 45 7.14 16.71 -14.79
N SER A 46 8.42 16.48 -14.51
CA SER A 46 9.36 17.50 -14.00
C SER A 46 8.82 18.28 -12.78
N LEU A 47 8.21 17.58 -11.82
CA LEU A 47 7.48 18.17 -10.70
C LEU A 47 8.34 18.84 -9.63
N GLY A 48 9.67 18.67 -9.66
CA GLY A 48 10.59 19.19 -8.66
C GLY A 48 10.52 18.48 -7.29
N VAL A 49 9.79 17.37 -7.18
CA VAL A 49 9.60 16.62 -5.92
C VAL A 49 10.90 16.06 -5.36
N GLN A 50 11.00 15.93 -4.05
CA GLN A 50 12.08 15.18 -3.41
C GLN A 50 11.81 13.68 -3.60
N THR A 51 12.88 12.89 -3.82
CA THR A 51 12.72 11.46 -4.11
C THR A 51 13.50 10.59 -3.14
N LEU A 52 12.92 9.44 -2.80
CA LEU A 52 13.57 8.37 -2.11
C LEU A 52 13.31 7.06 -2.86
N PHE A 53 14.36 6.45 -3.39
CA PHE A 53 14.29 5.18 -4.10
C PHE A 53 14.53 4.03 -3.13
N ARG A 54 13.52 3.20 -2.97
CA ARG A 54 13.54 2.09 -2.02
C ARG A 54 14.65 1.07 -2.30
N GLU A 55 15.00 0.86 -3.57
CA GLU A 55 16.03 -0.11 -3.99
C GLU A 55 17.42 0.18 -3.44
N LYS A 56 17.70 1.43 -3.07
CA LYS A 56 18.96 1.83 -2.44
C LYS A 56 19.14 1.24 -1.03
N TYR A 57 18.07 0.80 -0.41
CA TYR A 57 18.05 0.32 0.98
C TYR A 57 17.77 -1.19 1.10
N GLY A 58 17.66 -1.90 -0.02
CA GLY A 58 17.49 -3.34 -0.03
C GLY A 58 16.51 -3.85 -1.07
N LYS A 59 16.37 -5.17 -1.15
CA LYS A 59 15.41 -5.86 -2.03
C LYS A 59 14.46 -6.70 -1.18
N GLY A 60 13.26 -6.98 -1.71
CA GLY A 60 12.27 -7.82 -1.04
C GLY A 60 11.47 -7.08 0.04
N GLU A 61 11.12 -7.74 1.12
CA GLU A 61 10.37 -7.16 2.23
C GLU A 61 11.19 -6.12 2.99
N PRO A 62 10.56 -5.09 3.62
CA PRO A 62 11.28 -4.12 4.41
C PRO A 62 11.89 -4.78 5.65
N THR A 63 13.15 -4.45 5.94
CA THR A 63 13.83 -4.86 7.17
C THR A 63 14.00 -3.68 8.11
N ASP A 64 14.12 -3.95 9.41
CA ASP A 64 14.40 -2.92 10.42
C ASP A 64 15.63 -2.07 10.05
N GLY A 65 16.75 -2.70 9.71
CA GLY A 65 17.96 -1.98 9.32
C GLY A 65 17.80 -1.15 8.04
N ALA A 66 17.01 -1.62 7.06
CA ALA A 66 16.74 -0.84 5.86
C ALA A 66 15.86 0.39 6.15
N VAL A 67 14.88 0.24 7.01
CA VAL A 67 14.00 1.35 7.43
C VAL A 67 14.78 2.34 8.27
N ASP A 68 15.64 1.91 9.19
CA ASP A 68 16.53 2.78 9.96
C ASP A 68 17.44 3.61 9.05
N ALA A 69 18.02 2.99 8.01
CA ALA A 69 18.84 3.70 7.04
C ALA A 69 18.03 4.73 6.22
N ILE A 70 16.76 4.44 5.95
CA ILE A 70 15.83 5.39 5.32
C ILE A 70 15.55 6.57 6.25
N LEU A 71 15.22 6.32 7.52
CA LEU A 71 14.97 7.36 8.50
C LEU A 71 16.20 8.27 8.66
N ASP A 72 17.40 7.70 8.75
CA ASP A 72 18.66 8.46 8.79
C ASP A 72 18.86 9.34 7.54
N ALA A 73 18.54 8.82 6.36
CA ALA A 73 18.69 9.57 5.10
C ALA A 73 17.66 10.71 4.94
N LEU A 74 16.58 10.67 5.73
CA LEU A 74 15.52 11.69 5.71
C LEU A 74 15.69 12.76 6.78
N ARG A 75 16.58 12.61 7.76
CA ARG A 75 16.77 13.54 8.89
C ARG A 75 16.97 15.00 8.45
N ASP A 76 17.81 15.21 7.47
CA ASP A 76 18.14 16.57 6.98
C ASP A 76 17.23 17.04 5.84
N LYS A 77 16.22 16.25 5.47
CA LYS A 77 15.26 16.61 4.43
C LYS A 77 14.06 17.36 5.01
N ASN A 78 13.65 18.39 4.33
CA ASN A 78 12.46 19.17 4.70
C ASN A 78 11.37 18.96 3.66
N PHE A 79 10.36 18.19 4.04
CA PHE A 79 9.17 17.90 3.23
C PHE A 79 7.93 18.00 4.11
N ASP A 80 6.81 18.37 3.51
CA ASP A 80 5.56 18.58 4.23
C ASP A 80 4.63 17.35 4.10
N ARG A 81 4.77 16.55 3.00
CA ARG A 81 3.88 15.45 2.67
C ARG A 81 4.63 14.28 2.04
N ILE A 82 4.16 13.06 2.28
CA ILE A 82 4.70 11.82 1.69
C ILE A 82 3.73 11.31 0.64
N VAL A 83 4.25 10.99 -0.54
CA VAL A 83 3.52 10.33 -1.64
C VAL A 83 4.19 8.99 -1.93
N ALA A 84 3.59 7.90 -1.48
CA ALA A 84 4.11 6.55 -1.67
C ALA A 84 3.53 5.93 -2.95
N ILE A 85 4.37 5.65 -3.94
CA ILE A 85 3.96 5.05 -5.22
C ILE A 85 4.58 3.67 -5.34
N GLY A 86 3.81 2.60 -5.10
CA GLY A 86 4.37 1.25 -5.12
C GLY A 86 3.46 0.17 -4.56
N GLY A 87 4.00 -1.03 -4.44
CA GLY A 87 3.35 -2.16 -3.78
C GLY A 87 3.51 -2.14 -2.26
N GLY A 88 3.08 -3.21 -1.59
CA GLY A 88 3.03 -3.33 -0.13
C GLY A 88 4.31 -2.90 0.58
N THR A 89 5.48 -3.29 0.08
CA THR A 89 6.79 -2.90 0.67
C THR A 89 6.98 -1.38 0.72
N VAL A 90 6.69 -0.68 -0.37
CA VAL A 90 6.81 0.79 -0.45
C VAL A 90 5.81 1.45 0.51
N ILE A 91 4.60 0.92 0.54
CA ILE A 91 3.51 1.42 1.38
C ILE A 91 3.86 1.26 2.87
N ASP A 92 4.38 0.10 3.26
CA ASP A 92 4.73 -0.19 4.65
C ASP A 92 5.89 0.69 5.14
N ILE A 93 6.91 0.93 4.30
CA ILE A 93 7.98 1.88 4.59
C ILE A 93 7.40 3.30 4.76
N ALA A 94 6.55 3.75 3.84
CA ALA A 94 5.98 5.10 3.88
C ALA A 94 5.12 5.35 5.12
N LYS A 95 4.34 4.36 5.56
CA LYS A 95 3.57 4.42 6.81
C LYS A 95 4.48 4.61 8.02
N THR A 96 5.60 3.88 8.05
CA THR A 96 6.58 3.98 9.13
C THR A 96 7.25 5.37 9.13
N VAL A 97 7.66 5.86 7.96
CA VAL A 97 8.22 7.22 7.82
C VAL A 97 7.22 8.30 8.22
N ALA A 98 5.93 8.11 7.94
CA ALA A 98 4.89 9.09 8.25
C ALA A 98 4.67 9.33 9.75
N VAL A 99 5.07 8.38 10.60
CA VAL A 99 4.91 8.47 12.08
C VAL A 99 6.22 8.63 12.83
N ALA A 100 7.38 8.37 12.21
CA ALA A 100 8.67 8.46 12.86
C ALA A 100 9.04 9.89 13.22
N ALA A 101 9.54 10.11 14.44
CA ALA A 101 10.17 11.36 14.83
C ALA A 101 11.60 11.43 14.29
N HIS A 102 12.20 12.62 14.35
CA HIS A 102 13.51 12.89 13.75
C HIS A 102 14.64 11.94 14.23
N GLU A 103 14.63 11.54 15.48
CA GLU A 103 15.66 10.69 16.09
C GLU A 103 15.24 9.22 16.22
N ASP A 104 14.00 8.86 15.84
CA ASP A 104 13.48 7.52 16.05
C ASP A 104 14.23 6.49 15.21
N LYS A 105 14.31 5.29 15.75
CA LYS A 105 14.63 4.04 15.09
C LYS A 105 13.42 3.12 15.09
N VAL A 106 13.46 2.09 14.27
CA VAL A 106 12.37 1.12 14.18
C VAL A 106 12.02 0.53 15.54
N ASP A 107 13.01 0.22 16.38
CA ASP A 107 12.79 -0.33 17.72
C ASP A 107 11.99 0.65 18.60
N ASP A 108 12.29 1.94 18.55
CA ASP A 108 11.57 2.97 19.31
C ASP A 108 10.09 3.03 18.93
N LEU A 109 9.78 2.88 17.63
CA LEU A 109 8.39 2.88 17.14
C LEU A 109 7.59 1.67 17.67
N TYR A 110 8.23 0.50 17.80
CA TYR A 110 7.58 -0.67 18.39
C TYR A 110 7.43 -0.57 19.89
N ASP A 111 8.40 0.02 20.58
CA ASP A 111 8.38 0.17 22.04
C ASP A 111 7.35 1.22 22.50
N HIS A 112 7.03 2.22 21.64
CA HIS A 112 6.10 3.31 21.93
C HIS A 112 4.89 3.33 20.99
N VAL A 113 4.42 2.18 20.52
CA VAL A 113 3.34 2.08 19.52
C VAL A 113 2.05 2.83 19.88
N SER A 114 1.71 2.90 21.16
CA SER A 114 0.53 3.63 21.67
C SER A 114 0.66 5.14 21.64
N GLU A 115 1.87 5.66 21.49
CA GLU A 115 2.20 7.08 21.50
C GLU A 115 2.46 7.61 20.09
N LEU A 116 2.40 6.74 19.07
CA LEU A 116 2.65 7.14 17.70
C LEU A 116 1.61 8.16 17.21
N GLU A 117 2.12 9.26 16.70
CA GLU A 117 1.34 10.31 16.06
C GLU A 117 1.73 10.47 14.58
N LYS A 118 0.77 10.82 13.74
CA LYS A 118 1.07 11.16 12.35
C LYS A 118 1.82 12.48 12.27
N ARG A 119 3.03 12.47 11.74
CA ARG A 119 3.90 13.63 11.58
C ARG A 119 3.84 14.24 10.19
N HIS A 120 3.61 13.39 9.19
CA HIS A 120 3.47 13.83 7.81
C HIS A 120 2.18 13.29 7.21
N PRO A 121 1.38 14.12 6.52
CA PRO A 121 0.30 13.66 5.67
C PRO A 121 0.80 12.61 4.68
N LEU A 122 0.03 11.53 4.50
CA LEU A 122 0.40 10.38 3.71
C LEU A 122 -0.61 10.12 2.60
N ILE A 123 -0.16 10.20 1.36
CA ILE A 123 -0.89 9.77 0.18
C ILE A 123 -0.28 8.46 -0.32
N ILE A 124 -1.09 7.46 -0.56
CA ILE A 124 -0.65 6.17 -1.08
C ILE A 124 -1.24 5.93 -2.46
N VAL A 125 -0.37 5.66 -3.43
CA VAL A 125 -0.70 5.32 -4.82
C VAL A 125 -0.24 3.88 -5.08
N PRO A 126 -1.10 2.87 -4.88
CA PRO A 126 -0.71 1.47 -5.03
C PRO A 126 -0.50 1.11 -6.50
N THR A 127 0.58 0.34 -6.77
CA THR A 127 0.91 -0.18 -8.10
C THR A 127 0.72 -1.69 -8.23
N THR A 128 0.16 -2.33 -7.20
CA THR A 128 -0.20 -3.74 -7.20
C THR A 128 -1.66 -3.90 -6.81
N CYS A 129 -2.34 -4.92 -7.32
CA CYS A 129 -3.68 -5.30 -6.89
C CYS A 129 -3.59 -6.25 -5.68
N GLY A 130 -4.55 -6.20 -4.78
CA GLY A 130 -4.76 -7.24 -3.76
C GLY A 130 -4.20 -6.99 -2.38
N THR A 131 -3.15 -6.18 -2.17
CA THR A 131 -2.59 -6.00 -0.83
C THR A 131 -3.48 -5.21 0.13
N GLY A 132 -4.28 -4.27 -0.38
CA GLY A 132 -5.13 -3.40 0.44
C GLY A 132 -4.38 -2.56 1.48
N SER A 133 -3.04 -2.51 1.41
CA SER A 133 -2.21 -1.80 2.40
C SER A 133 -2.50 -0.31 2.46
N GLU A 134 -3.00 0.30 1.40
CA GLU A 134 -3.32 1.72 1.31
C GLU A 134 -4.46 2.17 2.23
N VAL A 135 -5.28 1.25 2.72
CA VAL A 135 -6.40 1.55 3.64
C VAL A 135 -6.25 0.90 5.02
N THR A 136 -5.09 0.30 5.30
CA THR A 136 -4.81 -0.32 6.59
C THR A 136 -3.93 0.55 7.47
N ASN A 137 -4.00 0.33 8.78
CA ASN A 137 -3.20 1.00 9.80
C ASN A 137 -1.97 0.20 10.25
N ILE A 138 -1.54 -0.78 9.45
CA ILE A 138 -0.43 -1.67 9.79
C ILE A 138 0.70 -1.56 8.77
N SER A 139 1.93 -1.58 9.24
CA SER A 139 3.17 -1.78 8.47
C SER A 139 3.81 -3.09 8.90
N VAL A 140 4.13 -3.95 7.95
CA VAL A 140 4.73 -5.26 8.22
C VAL A 140 6.19 -5.24 7.79
N MET A 141 7.10 -5.57 8.71
CA MET A 141 8.53 -5.63 8.39
C MET A 141 9.21 -6.84 9.02
N ASN A 142 10.30 -7.25 8.40
CA ASN A 142 11.16 -8.29 8.93
C ASN A 142 12.17 -7.65 9.90
N ARG A 143 11.97 -7.86 11.19
CA ARG A 143 12.90 -7.42 12.25
C ARG A 143 14.04 -8.42 12.33
N VAL A 144 15.02 -8.25 11.44
CA VAL A 144 16.19 -9.15 11.34
C VAL A 144 16.98 -9.18 12.65
N SER A 145 17.09 -8.03 13.32
CA SER A 145 17.73 -7.91 14.64
C SER A 145 17.10 -8.82 15.70
N LYS A 146 15.82 -9.15 15.56
CA LYS A 146 15.05 -9.98 16.51
C LYS A 146 14.64 -11.34 15.92
N GLY A 147 14.98 -11.61 14.65
CA GLY A 147 14.69 -12.88 13.97
C GLY A 147 13.18 -13.14 13.77
N VAL A 148 12.36 -12.09 13.65
CA VAL A 148 10.88 -12.20 13.56
C VAL A 148 10.31 -11.24 12.55
N LYS A 149 9.26 -11.67 11.82
CA LYS A 149 8.41 -10.80 11.01
C LYS A 149 7.27 -10.27 11.87
N MET A 150 7.13 -8.95 11.94
CA MET A 150 6.23 -8.30 12.89
C MET A 150 5.49 -7.14 12.26
N GLY A 151 4.20 -7.01 12.60
CA GLY A 151 3.39 -5.85 12.23
C GLY A 151 3.51 -4.74 13.27
N LEU A 152 3.67 -3.50 12.81
CA LEU A 152 3.52 -2.30 13.61
C LEU A 152 2.16 -1.70 13.27
N ALA A 153 1.24 -1.64 14.22
CA ALA A 153 -0.14 -1.22 13.98
C ALA A 153 -0.52 -0.01 14.85
N SER A 154 -0.86 1.09 14.19
CA SER A 154 -1.34 2.31 14.84
C SER A 154 -2.27 3.07 13.89
N ASP A 155 -3.34 3.65 14.40
CA ASP A 155 -4.24 4.51 13.62
C ASP A 155 -3.51 5.73 13.01
N ALA A 156 -2.39 6.15 13.59
CA ALA A 156 -1.52 7.19 13.03
C ALA A 156 -0.91 6.80 11.66
N MET A 157 -0.83 5.50 11.35
CA MET A 157 -0.31 4.98 10.07
C MET A 157 -1.34 4.92 8.94
N LEU A 158 -2.62 5.19 9.22
CA LEU A 158 -3.62 5.26 8.15
C LEU A 158 -3.25 6.35 7.15
N ALA A 159 -3.33 6.06 5.87
CA ALA A 159 -3.17 7.10 4.85
C ALA A 159 -4.30 8.14 4.96
N ASP A 160 -3.99 9.38 4.65
CA ASP A 160 -5.00 10.42 4.49
C ASP A 160 -5.77 10.18 3.19
N LYS A 161 -5.04 9.79 2.13
CA LYS A 161 -5.61 9.44 0.83
C LYS A 161 -5.02 8.15 0.26
N ALA A 162 -5.88 7.32 -0.31
CA ALA A 162 -5.55 6.21 -1.18
C ALA A 162 -5.94 6.59 -2.62
N VAL A 163 -4.96 6.80 -3.47
CA VAL A 163 -5.16 7.26 -4.85
C VAL A 163 -5.00 6.10 -5.80
N LEU A 164 -6.05 5.77 -6.50
CA LEU A 164 -6.14 4.60 -7.35
C LEU A 164 -6.05 5.02 -8.82
N ILE A 165 -4.96 4.62 -9.48
CA ILE A 165 -4.67 4.97 -10.87
C ILE A 165 -4.52 3.71 -11.70
N THR A 166 -5.38 3.53 -12.70
CA THR A 166 -5.45 2.28 -13.48
C THR A 166 -4.20 2.04 -14.32
N ASN A 167 -3.68 3.05 -14.99
CA ASN A 167 -2.54 2.89 -15.89
C ASN A 167 -1.21 2.52 -15.18
N LEU A 168 -1.12 2.67 -13.87
CA LEU A 168 0.04 2.20 -13.10
C LEU A 168 0.17 0.67 -13.04
N LEU A 169 -0.87 -0.06 -13.43
CA LEU A 169 -0.87 -1.53 -13.50
C LEU A 169 -0.37 -2.09 -14.82
N ASP A 170 -0.33 -1.28 -15.87
CA ASP A 170 -0.01 -1.75 -17.21
C ASP A 170 1.38 -2.40 -17.28
N SER A 171 2.29 -1.97 -16.41
CA SER A 171 3.66 -2.51 -16.30
C SER A 171 3.81 -3.64 -15.26
N MET A 172 2.72 -4.07 -14.61
CA MET A 172 2.80 -5.11 -13.57
C MET A 172 3.13 -6.48 -14.17
N PRO A 173 4.17 -7.20 -13.70
CA PRO A 173 4.47 -8.55 -14.18
C PRO A 173 3.38 -9.56 -13.81
N TYR A 174 3.16 -10.56 -14.67
CA TYR A 174 2.19 -11.64 -14.41
C TYR A 174 2.37 -12.31 -13.05
N GLN A 175 3.62 -12.60 -12.67
CA GLN A 175 3.89 -13.24 -11.38
C GLN A 175 3.44 -12.38 -10.20
N VAL A 176 3.58 -11.05 -10.30
CA VAL A 176 3.11 -10.13 -9.26
C VAL A 176 1.58 -10.11 -9.22
N PHE A 177 0.92 -10.05 -10.38
CA PHE A 177 -0.53 -10.17 -10.46
C PHE A 177 -1.03 -11.47 -9.84
N ALA A 178 -0.45 -12.62 -10.22
CA ALA A 178 -0.86 -13.92 -9.74
C ALA A 178 -0.69 -14.03 -8.21
N THR A 179 0.48 -13.68 -7.68
CA THR A 179 0.74 -13.79 -6.24
C THR A 179 -0.10 -12.83 -5.43
N SER A 180 -0.28 -11.58 -5.86
CA SER A 180 -1.06 -10.59 -5.13
C SER A 180 -2.56 -10.86 -5.18
N SER A 181 -3.10 -11.37 -6.29
CA SER A 181 -4.52 -11.73 -6.38
C SER A 181 -4.86 -12.98 -5.55
N ILE A 182 -3.95 -13.96 -5.48
CA ILE A 182 -4.11 -15.11 -4.58
C ILE A 182 -4.02 -14.68 -3.11
N ASP A 183 -3.09 -13.81 -2.76
CA ASP A 183 -2.99 -13.21 -1.41
C ASP A 183 -4.31 -12.51 -1.04
N ALA A 184 -4.87 -11.71 -1.94
CA ALA A 184 -6.18 -11.06 -1.77
C ALA A 184 -7.31 -12.08 -1.55
N MET A 185 -7.29 -13.19 -2.29
CA MET A 185 -8.28 -14.26 -2.15
C MET A 185 -8.21 -14.89 -0.76
N VAL A 186 -7.01 -15.22 -0.29
CA VAL A 186 -6.80 -15.80 1.04
C VAL A 186 -7.29 -14.82 2.12
N HIS A 187 -6.88 -13.55 2.07
CA HIS A 187 -7.33 -12.55 3.03
C HIS A 187 -8.85 -12.34 3.02
N SER A 188 -9.47 -12.38 1.84
CA SER A 188 -10.93 -12.28 1.72
C SER A 188 -11.64 -13.48 2.35
N ALA A 189 -11.12 -14.70 2.16
CA ALA A 189 -11.66 -15.90 2.79
C ALA A 189 -11.49 -15.85 4.31
N GLU A 190 -10.31 -15.47 4.82
CA GLU A 190 -10.07 -15.32 6.25
C GLU A 190 -10.99 -14.27 6.89
N SER A 191 -11.13 -13.11 6.25
CA SER A 191 -12.03 -12.06 6.71
C SER A 191 -13.50 -12.52 6.75
N PHE A 192 -13.96 -13.26 5.73
CA PHE A 192 -15.30 -13.81 5.66
C PHE A 192 -15.57 -14.80 6.81
N LEU A 193 -14.60 -15.67 7.10
CA LEU A 193 -14.68 -16.70 8.13
C LEU A 193 -14.38 -16.19 9.55
N SER A 194 -13.82 -15.00 9.68
CA SER A 194 -13.37 -14.44 10.96
C SER A 194 -14.51 -14.36 11.97
N PRO A 195 -14.33 -14.84 13.20
CA PRO A 195 -15.29 -14.69 14.30
C PRO A 195 -15.51 -13.20 14.68
N ASN A 196 -14.52 -12.33 14.38
CA ASN A 196 -14.60 -10.90 14.62
C ASN A 196 -15.28 -10.12 13.48
N GLY A 197 -15.59 -10.79 12.35
CA GLY A 197 -16.26 -10.20 11.21
C GLY A 197 -17.68 -9.70 11.55
N CYS A 198 -18.09 -8.57 10.94
CA CYS A 198 -19.46 -8.08 10.95
C CYS A 198 -20.16 -8.35 9.61
N SER A 199 -21.46 -8.05 9.48
CA SER A 199 -22.21 -8.24 8.24
C SER A 199 -21.62 -7.47 7.06
N ILE A 200 -21.12 -6.25 7.29
CA ILE A 200 -20.52 -5.40 6.27
C ILE A 200 -19.20 -5.98 5.80
N SER A 201 -18.29 -6.37 6.70
CA SER A 201 -17.02 -6.99 6.31
C SER A 201 -17.21 -8.30 5.54
N ARG A 202 -18.23 -9.10 5.89
CA ARG A 202 -18.57 -10.33 5.16
C ARG A 202 -19.14 -10.04 3.77
N LEU A 203 -19.92 -8.97 3.61
CA LEU A 203 -20.42 -8.53 2.31
C LEU A 203 -19.25 -8.22 1.38
N PHE A 204 -18.30 -7.39 1.83
CA PHE A 204 -17.12 -7.05 1.03
C PHE A 204 -16.22 -8.25 0.74
N SER A 205 -15.96 -9.10 1.74
CA SER A 205 -15.18 -10.33 1.56
C SER A 205 -15.80 -11.28 0.53
N SER A 206 -17.10 -11.45 0.60
CA SER A 206 -17.87 -12.30 -0.33
C SER A 206 -17.78 -11.76 -1.77
N GLU A 207 -17.91 -10.45 -1.94
CA GLU A 207 -17.83 -9.82 -3.25
C GLU A 207 -16.41 -9.86 -3.81
N ALA A 208 -15.39 -9.59 -2.97
CA ALA A 208 -13.99 -9.73 -3.36
C ALA A 208 -13.68 -11.16 -3.87
N LEU A 209 -14.14 -12.19 -3.15
CA LEU A 209 -13.96 -13.58 -3.60
C LEU A 209 -14.59 -13.85 -4.96
N LYS A 210 -15.83 -13.37 -5.20
CA LYS A 210 -16.50 -13.54 -6.50
C LYS A 210 -15.73 -12.85 -7.62
N LEU A 211 -15.27 -11.63 -7.40
CA LEU A 211 -14.50 -10.86 -8.37
C LEU A 211 -13.19 -11.55 -8.73
N ILE A 212 -12.42 -12.00 -7.73
CA ILE A 212 -11.16 -12.71 -7.94
C ILE A 212 -11.39 -14.00 -8.73
N LEU A 213 -12.36 -14.81 -8.33
CA LEU A 213 -12.66 -16.07 -9.01
C LEU A 213 -13.16 -15.84 -10.43
N THR A 214 -14.00 -14.82 -10.65
CA THR A 214 -14.48 -14.46 -12.01
C THR A 214 -13.33 -13.98 -12.89
N CYS A 215 -12.41 -13.16 -12.35
CA CYS A 215 -11.23 -12.71 -13.07
C CYS A 215 -10.35 -13.89 -13.49
N TRP A 216 -10.04 -14.80 -12.56
CA TRP A 216 -9.23 -15.97 -12.85
C TRP A 216 -9.92 -16.95 -13.83
N ASP A 217 -11.23 -17.14 -13.74
CA ASP A 217 -11.98 -17.96 -14.71
C ASP A 217 -11.86 -17.41 -16.14
N LYS A 218 -11.95 -16.06 -16.29
CA LYS A 218 -11.74 -15.38 -17.57
C LYS A 218 -10.30 -15.54 -18.08
N VAL A 219 -9.31 -15.29 -17.21
CA VAL A 219 -7.87 -15.45 -17.57
C VAL A 219 -7.56 -16.87 -18.05
N VAL A 220 -8.09 -17.88 -17.35
CA VAL A 220 -7.86 -19.29 -17.70
C VAL A 220 -8.56 -19.66 -19.00
N LYS A 221 -9.80 -19.19 -19.24
CA LYS A 221 -10.58 -19.51 -20.45
C LYS A 221 -10.02 -18.88 -21.71
N GLU A 222 -9.59 -17.63 -21.64
CA GLU A 222 -9.01 -16.97 -22.81
C GLU A 222 -7.59 -17.42 -23.09
N GLY A 223 -6.82 -17.68 -22.05
CA GLY A 223 -5.40 -18.06 -22.17
C GLY A 223 -4.51 -16.94 -22.70
N GLY A 224 -3.18 -17.15 -22.59
CA GLY A 224 -2.19 -16.24 -23.14
C GLY A 224 -1.83 -15.03 -22.25
N GLU A 225 -0.72 -14.38 -22.66
CA GLU A 225 -0.12 -13.30 -21.87
C GLU A 225 -0.98 -12.03 -21.83
N GLU A 226 -1.74 -11.75 -22.86
CA GLU A 226 -2.57 -10.54 -22.96
C GLU A 226 -3.89 -10.64 -22.18
N ALA A 227 -4.40 -11.84 -21.93
CA ALA A 227 -5.66 -12.03 -21.23
C ALA A 227 -5.59 -11.50 -19.80
N TRP A 228 -4.54 -11.83 -19.05
CA TRP A 228 -4.41 -11.37 -17.67
C TRP A 228 -4.24 -9.84 -17.55
N LYS A 229 -3.57 -9.18 -18.50
CA LYS A 229 -3.40 -7.72 -18.49
C LYS A 229 -4.75 -7.00 -18.58
N ARG A 230 -5.61 -7.48 -19.50
CA ARG A 230 -6.97 -6.94 -19.66
C ARG A 230 -7.80 -7.12 -18.39
N TYR A 231 -7.79 -8.31 -17.84
CA TYR A 231 -8.60 -8.60 -16.66
C TYR A 231 -7.97 -8.10 -15.36
N ALA A 232 -6.67 -7.89 -15.28
CA ALA A 232 -6.05 -7.22 -14.14
C ALA A 232 -6.53 -5.77 -13.98
N ALA A 233 -6.70 -5.04 -15.07
CA ALA A 233 -7.25 -3.69 -15.04
C ALA A 233 -8.74 -3.71 -14.64
N GLU A 234 -9.55 -4.63 -15.20
CA GLU A 234 -10.95 -4.83 -14.83
C GLU A 234 -11.09 -5.24 -13.35
N PHE A 235 -10.31 -6.25 -12.92
CA PHE A 235 -10.24 -6.73 -11.55
C PHE A 235 -9.94 -5.60 -10.57
N ARG A 236 -8.97 -4.74 -10.87
CA ARG A 236 -8.62 -3.64 -10.00
C ARG A 236 -9.72 -2.59 -9.90
N SER A 237 -10.41 -2.28 -10.98
CA SER A 237 -11.53 -1.33 -10.93
C SER A 237 -12.69 -1.82 -10.07
N GLU A 238 -12.88 -3.14 -9.97
CA GLU A 238 -13.94 -3.77 -9.19
C GLU A 238 -13.50 -4.21 -7.79
N GLU A 239 -12.28 -4.74 -7.61
CA GLU A 239 -11.67 -5.06 -6.30
C GLU A 239 -11.61 -3.82 -5.40
N ARG A 240 -11.39 -2.66 -5.99
CA ARG A 240 -11.39 -1.36 -5.33
C ARG A 240 -12.67 -1.09 -4.54
N ARG A 241 -13.81 -1.52 -5.06
CA ARG A 241 -15.09 -1.33 -4.41
C ARG A 241 -15.31 -2.26 -3.22
N VAL A 242 -14.57 -3.36 -3.16
CA VAL A 242 -14.96 -4.49 -2.29
C VAL A 242 -13.85 -5.05 -1.41
N GLY A 243 -12.62 -5.23 -1.91
CA GLY A 243 -11.59 -6.02 -1.21
C GLY A 243 -10.81 -5.27 -0.14
N LYS A 244 -10.63 -3.97 -0.29
CA LYS A 244 -9.81 -3.15 0.60
C LYS A 244 -10.34 -3.01 2.01
N GLU A 245 -11.63 -3.09 2.17
CA GLU A 245 -12.30 -2.93 3.46
C GLU A 245 -12.19 -4.18 4.34
N CYS A 246 -11.87 -5.33 3.77
CA CYS A 246 -11.73 -6.58 4.51
C CYS A 246 -10.44 -6.62 5.34
N ARG A 247 -9.33 -6.09 4.82
CA ARG A 247 -8.02 -6.16 5.47
C ARG A 247 -7.87 -5.18 6.64
N SER A 248 -8.58 -4.05 6.65
CA SER A 248 -8.47 -3.02 7.69
C SER A 248 -8.84 -3.51 9.11
N ARG A 249 -9.33 -4.74 9.25
CA ARG A 249 -9.74 -5.34 10.53
C ARG A 249 -9.03 -6.62 10.91
N TRP A 250 -8.20 -7.13 10.03
CA TRP A 250 -7.45 -8.33 10.33
C TRP A 250 -6.07 -7.95 10.84
N SER A 251 -5.98 -7.61 12.12
CA SER A 251 -4.73 -7.65 12.86
C SER A 251 -4.73 -8.93 13.69
N PRO A 252 -3.81 -9.88 13.44
CA PRO A 252 -3.66 -11.07 14.28
C PRO A 252 -3.12 -10.76 15.69
N TYR A 253 -2.91 -9.47 16.00
CA TYR A 253 -2.23 -9.00 17.21
C TYR A 253 -3.14 -8.14 18.11
N HIS A 254 -4.42 -8.53 18.24
CA HIS A 254 -5.32 -8.04 19.30
C HIS A 254 -5.75 -9.16 20.20
#